data_5c42b509dce6019f36e7b3a75a84d92d
#
_entry.id   5c42b509dce6019f36e7b3a75a84d92d
#
_cell.length_a   1.000
_cell.length_b   1.000
_cell.length_c   1.000
_cell.angle_alpha   90.00
_cell.angle_beta   90.00
_cell.angle_gamma   90.00
#
_symmetry.space_group_name_H-M   'P 1'
#
loop_
_entity.id
_entity.type
_entity.pdbx_description
1 polymer ?
#
loop_
_entity_poly.entity_id
_entity_poly.type
_entity_poly.pdbx_seq_one_letter_code
_entity_poly.pdbx_strand_id
1 'polypeptide(L)'
;IVVAIIGILAAVALPAYQDYTVRARVTEGLSLAQSAKLAVSETTITNNALPANQAATGYTSPAATANVTSVTVADTTGAITVTYTAAAGGGTIIMTPTLTANGDVTWACTGGTLLDKYRPSNCR
;
A
#
# COMPACT_ATOMS: atom_id res chain seq x y z
N ILE A 1 16.30 -41.55 7.60
CA ILE A 1 15.01 -41.15 8.24
C ILE A 1 15.10 -39.69 8.68
N VAL A 2 16.14 -39.26 9.38
CA VAL A 2 16.28 -37.86 9.85
C VAL A 2 16.37 -36.89 8.69
N VAL A 3 17.11 -37.17 7.64
CA VAL A 3 17.23 -36.33 6.43
C VAL A 3 15.88 -36.22 5.70
N ALA A 4 15.08 -37.28 5.65
CA ALA A 4 13.76 -37.28 5.07
C ALA A 4 12.80 -36.35 5.86
N ILE A 5 12.88 -36.38 7.19
CA ILE A 5 12.07 -35.50 8.05
C ILE A 5 12.45 -34.03 7.84
N ILE A 6 13.76 -33.73 7.79
CA ILE A 6 14.25 -32.38 7.49
C ILE A 6 13.76 -31.89 6.12
N GLY A 7 13.76 -32.76 5.10
CA GLY A 7 13.26 -32.45 3.76
C GLY A 7 11.77 -32.10 3.76
N ILE A 8 10.96 -32.84 4.50
CA ILE A 8 9.51 -32.57 4.63
C ILE A 8 9.27 -31.24 5.37
N LEU A 9 9.98 -30.99 6.46
CA LEU A 9 9.87 -29.73 7.21
C LEU A 9 10.29 -28.53 6.36
N ALA A 10 11.38 -28.64 5.59
CA ALA A 10 11.83 -27.59 4.68
C ALA A 10 10.80 -27.31 3.56
N ALA A 11 10.17 -28.34 3.02
CA ALA A 11 9.16 -28.19 1.96
C ALA A 11 7.93 -27.38 2.42
N VAL A 12 7.58 -27.45 3.70
CA VAL A 12 6.46 -26.68 4.29
C VAL A 12 6.92 -25.29 4.73
N ALA A 13 8.14 -25.16 5.27
CA ALA A 13 8.65 -23.90 5.82
C ALA A 13 9.02 -22.87 4.74
N LEU A 14 9.56 -23.28 3.58
CA LEU A 14 10.00 -22.38 2.52
C LEU A 14 8.89 -21.54 1.91
N PRO A 15 7.71 -22.08 1.52
CA PRO A 15 6.61 -21.28 1.00
C PRO A 15 6.08 -20.26 2.01
N ALA A 16 5.96 -20.67 3.29
CA ALA A 16 5.50 -19.77 4.36
C ALA A 16 6.48 -18.62 4.60
N TYR A 17 7.79 -18.88 4.54
CA TYR A 17 8.83 -17.87 4.65
C TYR A 17 8.79 -16.88 3.47
N GLN A 18 8.57 -17.38 2.24
CA GLN A 18 8.44 -16.51 1.04
C GLN A 18 7.26 -15.56 1.17
N ASP A 19 6.08 -16.03 1.57
CA ASP A 19 4.89 -15.18 1.75
C ASP A 19 5.13 -14.13 2.85
N TYR A 20 5.78 -14.49 3.94
CA TYR A 20 6.15 -13.55 4.99
C TYR A 20 7.11 -12.47 4.49
N THR A 21 8.10 -12.85 3.68
CA THR A 21 9.06 -11.90 3.08
C THR A 21 8.35 -10.92 2.13
N VAL A 22 7.42 -11.39 1.31
CA VAL A 22 6.63 -10.52 0.43
C VAL A 22 5.77 -9.55 1.24
N ARG A 23 5.13 -9.99 2.32
CA ARG A 23 4.39 -9.12 3.24
C ARG A 23 5.27 -8.02 3.84
N ALA A 24 6.49 -8.35 4.23
CA ALA A 24 7.44 -7.37 4.75
C ALA A 24 7.79 -6.30 3.69
N ARG A 25 7.96 -6.71 2.43
CA ARG A 25 8.21 -5.80 1.30
C ARG A 25 7.00 -4.91 0.99
N VAL A 26 5.79 -5.44 1.11
CA VAL A 26 4.54 -4.67 0.95
C VAL A 26 4.44 -3.55 1.99
N THR A 27 4.91 -3.78 3.21
CA THR A 27 4.92 -2.77 4.28
C THR A 27 5.77 -1.54 3.91
N GLU A 28 6.84 -1.70 3.12
CA GLU A 28 7.63 -0.57 2.62
C GLU A 28 6.77 0.39 1.80
N GLY A 29 5.96 -0.12 0.87
CA GLY A 29 5.07 0.71 0.05
C GLY A 29 4.03 1.47 0.87
N LEU A 30 3.48 0.83 1.90
CA LEU A 30 2.55 1.49 2.82
C LEU A 30 3.25 2.57 3.64
N SER A 31 4.51 2.38 4.01
CA SER A 31 5.32 3.39 4.69
C SER A 31 5.59 4.59 3.78
N LEU A 32 5.95 4.37 2.52
CA LEU A 32 6.14 5.43 1.52
C LEU A 32 4.86 6.22 1.26
N ALA A 33 3.70 5.57 1.33
CA ALA A 33 2.41 6.20 1.13
C ALA A 33 1.96 7.10 2.30
N GLN A 34 2.61 7.06 3.46
CA GLN A 34 2.21 7.88 4.61
C GLN A 34 2.34 9.39 4.34
N SER A 35 3.38 9.81 3.61
CA SER A 35 3.55 11.21 3.22
C SER A 35 2.45 11.67 2.25
N ALA A 36 2.04 10.81 1.32
CA ALA A 36 0.90 11.09 0.44
C ALA A 36 -0.41 11.20 1.24
N LYS A 37 -0.64 10.29 2.20
CA LYS A 37 -1.82 10.35 3.08
C LYS A 37 -1.87 11.66 3.86
N LEU A 38 -0.75 12.08 4.42
CA LEU A 38 -0.67 13.34 5.16
C LEU A 38 -1.03 14.52 4.25
N ALA A 39 -0.38 14.63 3.09
CA ALA A 39 -0.60 15.72 2.14
C ALA A 39 -2.05 15.79 1.64
N VAL A 40 -2.66 14.64 1.29
CA VAL A 40 -4.07 14.57 0.91
C VAL A 40 -4.99 14.97 2.06
N SER A 41 -4.72 14.49 3.28
CA SER A 41 -5.54 14.83 4.45
C SER A 41 -5.47 16.31 4.79
N GLU A 42 -4.28 16.92 4.81
CA GLU A 42 -4.10 18.35 5.07
C GLU A 42 -4.82 19.21 4.03
N THR A 43 -4.67 18.88 2.74
CA THR A 43 -5.34 19.59 1.65
C THR A 43 -6.85 19.46 1.75
N THR A 44 -7.34 18.26 2.05
CA THR A 44 -8.78 17.98 2.16
C THR A 44 -9.39 18.74 3.33
N ILE A 45 -8.76 18.75 4.49
CA ILE A 45 -9.24 19.47 5.67
C ILE A 45 -9.21 20.99 5.43
N THR A 46 -8.13 21.50 4.86
CA THR A 46 -7.95 22.94 4.60
C THR A 46 -8.99 23.46 3.61
N ASN A 47 -9.26 22.73 2.54
CA ASN A 47 -10.18 23.14 1.47
C ASN A 47 -11.63 22.67 1.70
N ASN A 48 -11.86 21.84 2.73
CA ASN A 48 -13.12 21.14 2.96
C ASN A 48 -13.63 20.40 1.70
N ALA A 49 -12.69 19.88 0.90
CA ALA A 49 -12.93 19.15 -0.35
C ALA A 49 -11.73 18.25 -0.69
N LEU A 50 -11.98 17.15 -1.40
CA LEU A 50 -10.91 16.30 -1.90
C LEU A 50 -10.01 17.07 -2.89
N PRO A 51 -8.70 16.75 -2.98
CA PRO A 51 -7.78 17.48 -3.83
C PRO A 51 -8.12 17.29 -5.32
N ALA A 52 -8.01 18.36 -6.09
CA ALA A 52 -8.27 18.34 -7.54
C ALA A 52 -7.29 17.44 -8.30
N ASN A 53 -6.05 17.37 -7.85
CA ASN A 53 -4.96 16.54 -8.42
C ASN A 53 -3.81 16.42 -7.43
N GLN A 54 -2.81 15.60 -7.77
CA GLN A 54 -1.62 15.39 -6.92
C GLN A 54 -0.85 16.70 -6.66
N ALA A 55 -0.69 17.55 -7.66
CA ALA A 55 0.04 18.82 -7.53
C ALA A 55 -0.61 19.75 -6.50
N ALA A 56 -1.93 19.75 -6.41
CA ALA A 56 -2.69 20.57 -5.45
C ALA A 56 -2.40 20.16 -3.98
N THR A 57 -1.91 18.95 -3.74
CA THR A 57 -1.53 18.47 -2.40
C THR A 57 -0.11 18.87 -2.01
N GLY A 58 0.71 19.34 -2.95
CA GLY A 58 2.15 19.55 -2.74
C GLY A 58 2.95 18.25 -2.61
N TYR A 59 2.31 17.08 -2.76
CA TYR A 59 3.00 15.80 -2.68
C TYR A 59 3.80 15.50 -3.94
N THR A 60 5.04 15.05 -3.75
CA THR A 60 5.89 14.54 -4.83
C THR A 60 6.11 13.05 -4.63
N SER A 61 5.85 12.26 -5.68
CA SER A 61 6.06 10.81 -5.65
C SER A 61 7.53 10.48 -5.40
N PRO A 62 7.83 9.52 -4.51
CA PRO A 62 9.21 9.08 -4.28
C PRO A 62 9.76 8.37 -5.52
N ALA A 63 11.08 8.27 -5.61
CA ALA A 63 11.73 7.43 -6.60
C ALA A 63 11.33 5.95 -6.40
N ALA A 64 11.32 5.18 -7.50
CA ALA A 64 11.08 3.75 -7.43
C ALA A 64 12.15 3.04 -6.59
N THR A 65 11.74 2.00 -5.87
CA THR A 65 12.61 1.12 -5.09
C THR A 65 12.61 -0.30 -5.69
N ALA A 66 13.35 -1.22 -5.08
CA ALA A 66 13.30 -2.63 -5.48
C ALA A 66 11.91 -3.27 -5.29
N ASN A 67 11.10 -2.75 -4.37
CA ASN A 67 9.79 -3.30 -3.99
C ASN A 67 8.60 -2.46 -4.48
N VAL A 68 8.79 -1.17 -4.70
CA VAL A 68 7.73 -0.21 -5.05
C VAL A 68 8.08 0.50 -6.34
N THR A 69 7.20 0.37 -7.34
CA THR A 69 7.35 1.06 -8.64
C THR A 69 6.96 2.53 -8.53
N SER A 70 5.85 2.82 -7.86
CA SER A 70 5.35 4.20 -7.74
C SER A 70 4.35 4.33 -6.59
N VAL A 71 4.22 5.56 -6.09
CA VAL A 71 3.12 5.99 -5.22
C VAL A 71 2.54 7.25 -5.82
N THR A 72 1.28 7.23 -6.20
CA THR A 72 0.62 8.34 -6.90
C THR A 72 -0.71 8.71 -6.24
N VAL A 73 -1.12 9.97 -6.37
CA VAL A 73 -2.42 10.46 -5.92
C VAL A 73 -3.30 10.69 -7.14
N ALA A 74 -4.48 10.08 -7.14
CA ALA A 74 -5.45 10.21 -8.22
C ALA A 74 -6.16 11.57 -8.19
N ASP A 75 -6.42 12.11 -9.38
CA ASP A 75 -7.15 13.36 -9.55
C ASP A 75 -8.59 13.24 -9.03
N THR A 76 -9.12 14.30 -8.51
CA THR A 76 -10.48 14.51 -8.02
C THR A 76 -10.90 13.63 -6.83
N THR A 77 -10.32 12.46 -6.66
CA THR A 77 -10.66 11.51 -5.58
C THR A 77 -9.68 11.51 -4.43
N GLY A 78 -8.44 11.98 -4.67
CA GLY A 78 -7.36 11.90 -3.68
C GLY A 78 -6.93 10.47 -3.33
N ALA A 79 -7.41 9.46 -4.07
CA ALA A 79 -7.05 8.06 -3.83
C ALA A 79 -5.55 7.84 -4.10
N ILE A 80 -4.88 7.16 -3.18
CA ILE A 80 -3.45 6.87 -3.28
C ILE A 80 -3.27 5.47 -3.81
N THR A 81 -2.57 5.33 -4.94
CA THR A 81 -2.21 4.04 -5.51
C THR A 81 -0.73 3.74 -5.25
N VAL A 82 -0.48 2.66 -4.54
CA VAL A 82 0.86 2.08 -4.37
C VAL A 82 1.00 0.94 -5.37
N THR A 83 1.94 1.04 -6.29
CA THR A 83 2.23 -0.02 -7.28
C THR A 83 3.48 -0.78 -6.86
N TYR A 84 3.34 -2.08 -6.71
CA TYR A 84 4.40 -2.97 -6.26
C TYR A 84 5.09 -3.67 -7.42
N THR A 85 6.40 -3.91 -7.28
CA THR A 85 7.18 -4.74 -8.21
C THR A 85 6.84 -6.23 -7.99
N ALA A 86 7.25 -7.08 -8.94
CA ALA A 86 7.12 -8.54 -8.80
C ALA A 86 7.76 -9.08 -7.50
N ALA A 87 8.84 -8.44 -7.03
CA ALA A 87 9.51 -8.80 -5.77
C ALA A 87 8.63 -8.62 -4.53
N ALA A 88 7.64 -7.73 -4.60
CA ALA A 88 6.66 -7.48 -3.55
C ALA A 88 5.26 -8.00 -3.92
N GLY A 89 5.17 -9.03 -4.76
CA GLY A 89 3.94 -9.71 -5.12
C GLY A 89 3.28 -9.21 -6.40
N GLY A 90 3.72 -8.12 -6.98
CA GLY A 90 3.19 -7.51 -8.21
C GLY A 90 1.71 -7.15 -8.08
N GLY A 91 1.35 -5.92 -8.25
CA GLY A 91 -0.04 -5.46 -8.09
C GLY A 91 -0.11 -4.11 -7.38
N THR A 92 -1.30 -3.73 -6.97
CA THR A 92 -1.53 -2.43 -6.35
C THR A 92 -2.29 -2.56 -5.03
N ILE A 93 -2.06 -1.61 -4.12
CA ILE A 93 -2.98 -1.27 -3.02
C ILE A 93 -3.49 0.14 -3.28
N ILE A 94 -4.80 0.32 -3.18
CA ILE A 94 -5.43 1.64 -3.31
C ILE A 94 -6.00 2.04 -1.96
N MET A 95 -5.56 3.21 -1.48
CA MET A 95 -6.08 3.84 -0.27
C MET A 95 -7.01 4.99 -0.68
N THR A 96 -8.27 4.90 -0.29
CA THR A 96 -9.31 5.87 -0.67
C THR A 96 -9.66 6.75 0.53
N PRO A 97 -9.49 8.08 0.42
CA PRO A 97 -9.95 9.01 1.44
C PRO A 97 -11.45 9.25 1.35
N THR A 98 -12.07 9.49 2.48
CA THR A 98 -13.46 9.96 2.57
C THR A 98 -13.51 11.14 3.51
N LEU A 99 -13.97 12.29 3.01
CA LEU A 99 -14.26 13.47 3.84
C LEU A 99 -15.60 13.24 4.54
N THR A 100 -15.59 13.26 5.86
CA THR A 100 -16.80 13.10 6.67
C THR A 100 -17.54 14.45 6.81
N ALA A 101 -18.81 14.38 7.21
CA ALA A 101 -19.62 15.58 7.47
C ALA A 101 -19.04 16.47 8.58
N ASN A 102 -18.22 15.90 9.48
CA ASN A 102 -17.56 16.64 10.55
C ASN A 102 -16.25 17.32 10.12
N GLY A 103 -15.82 17.15 8.86
CA GLY A 103 -14.57 17.69 8.36
C GLY A 103 -13.34 16.80 8.57
N ASP A 104 -13.51 15.59 9.09
CA ASP A 104 -12.43 14.61 9.25
C ASP A 104 -12.20 13.82 7.95
N VAL A 105 -11.01 13.27 7.78
CA VAL A 105 -10.67 12.37 6.67
C VAL A 105 -10.46 10.96 7.19
N THR A 106 -11.30 10.03 6.72
CA THR A 106 -11.14 8.60 6.98
C THR A 106 -10.52 7.90 5.77
N TRP A 107 -9.86 6.76 5.98
CA TRP A 107 -9.13 6.03 4.96
C TRP A 107 -9.54 4.57 4.91
N ALA A 108 -9.83 4.07 3.71
CA ALA A 108 -9.98 2.66 3.42
C ALA A 108 -8.83 2.19 2.52
N CYS A 109 -8.30 0.97 2.72
CA CYS A 109 -7.19 0.44 1.92
C CYS A 109 -7.50 -0.93 1.29
N THR A 110 -8.77 -1.24 1.06
CA THR A 110 -9.22 -2.53 0.51
C THR A 110 -9.16 -2.61 -1.02
N GLY A 111 -8.91 -1.49 -1.71
CA GLY A 111 -8.81 -1.44 -3.17
C GLY A 111 -7.47 -1.95 -3.71
N GLY A 112 -7.43 -2.18 -5.03
CA GLY A 112 -6.22 -2.61 -5.75
C GLY A 112 -6.20 -4.09 -6.11
N THR A 113 -5.11 -4.53 -6.74
CA THR A 113 -4.96 -5.86 -7.36
C THR A 113 -3.98 -6.78 -6.63
N LEU A 114 -3.26 -6.28 -5.61
CA LEU A 114 -2.35 -7.11 -4.83
C LEU A 114 -3.14 -8.23 -4.14
N LEU A 115 -2.61 -9.45 -4.13
CA LEU A 115 -3.25 -10.60 -3.51
C LEU A 115 -3.45 -10.40 -2.01
N ASP A 116 -4.60 -10.79 -1.48
CA ASP A 116 -4.98 -10.62 -0.07
C ASP A 116 -3.98 -11.25 0.90
N LYS A 117 -3.36 -12.38 0.53
CA LYS A 117 -2.35 -13.04 1.35
C LYS A 117 -1.13 -12.17 1.65
N TYR A 118 -0.85 -11.16 0.82
CA TYR A 118 0.27 -10.22 1.01
C TYR A 118 -0.14 -8.91 1.68
N ARG A 119 -1.44 -8.64 1.78
CA ARG A 119 -1.96 -7.42 2.40
C ARG A 119 -1.96 -7.51 3.92
N PRO A 120 -1.74 -6.41 4.64
CA PRO A 120 -2.03 -6.36 6.07
C PRO A 120 -3.53 -6.59 6.34
N SER A 121 -3.86 -7.02 7.54
CA SER A 121 -5.23 -7.44 7.91
C SER A 121 -6.28 -6.35 7.73
N ASN A 122 -5.91 -5.09 7.92
CA ASN A 122 -6.81 -3.94 7.77
C ASN A 122 -6.99 -3.48 6.31
N CYS A 123 -6.28 -4.09 5.35
CA CYS A 123 -6.35 -3.77 3.92
C CYS A 123 -6.87 -4.94 3.06
N ARG A 124 -7.52 -5.91 3.67
CA ARG A 124 -8.10 -7.10 3.01
C ARG A 124 -9.59 -6.93 2.77
#